data_6c448b8935b917d5c851fd01abfd80f5
#
_entry.id   6c448b8935b917d5c851fd01abfd80f5
#
_cell.length_a   1.000
_cell.length_b   1.000
_cell.length_c   1.000
_cell.angle_alpha   90.00
_cell.angle_beta   90.00
_cell.angle_gamma   90.00
#
_symmetry.space_group_name_H-M   'P 1'
#
loop_
_entity.id
_entity.type
_entity.pdbx_description
1 polymer ?
#
loop_
_entity_poly.entity_id
_entity_poly.type
_entity_poly.pdbx_seq_one_letter_code
_entity_poly.pdbx_strand_id
1 'polypeptide(L)'
;MKKNIVNKDRLIFALDVDDCKKAKNLVEELGDSVSFYKLGLELMMTDEYFDLMSWMLKKDKKIFADLKFFDIPATVGAAVRSLKNRGASFVTVHGNQAIMETAAENKGDSLKVMAVTALTSLDRGDLNDLGFDCDVSELVLSRAKRALEAGCDGVISSGIEAPLLRKHINEKLLVITPGIRPVDNKPCEDQKRVVTVEKAFSNGADYIVIGRPIRDANNSRLAAENIQNSIDIIFG
;
A
#
# COMPACT_ATOMS: atom_id res chain seq x y z
N MET A 1 0.25 -20.35 -8.76
CA MET A 1 1.31 -19.77 -9.63
C MET A 1 1.99 -18.63 -8.89
N LYS A 2 3.35 -18.62 -8.79
CA LYS A 2 4.07 -17.46 -8.26
C LYS A 2 3.76 -16.24 -9.14
N LYS A 3 3.35 -15.12 -8.52
CA LYS A 3 3.14 -13.86 -9.24
C LYS A 3 4.48 -13.35 -9.77
N ASN A 4 4.51 -12.90 -11.01
CA ASN A 4 5.72 -12.32 -11.60
C ASN A 4 5.89 -10.87 -11.11
N ILE A 5 6.46 -10.72 -9.90
CA ILE A 5 6.76 -9.42 -9.28
C ILE A 5 8.28 -9.33 -9.16
N VAL A 6 8.85 -8.27 -9.71
CA VAL A 6 10.28 -7.98 -9.58
C VAL A 6 10.60 -7.76 -8.10
N ASN A 7 11.63 -8.42 -7.57
CA ASN A 7 11.97 -8.35 -6.14
C ASN A 7 12.10 -6.91 -5.64
N LYS A 8 12.79 -6.07 -6.41
CA LYS A 8 13.00 -4.65 -6.10
C LYS A 8 11.70 -3.86 -5.89
N ASP A 9 10.62 -4.24 -6.57
CA ASP A 9 9.33 -3.57 -6.47
C ASP A 9 8.52 -4.00 -5.24
N ARG A 10 8.91 -5.09 -4.57
CA ARG A 10 8.19 -5.60 -3.40
C ARG A 10 8.30 -4.68 -2.20
N LEU A 11 9.33 -3.84 -2.14
CA LEU A 11 9.45 -2.75 -1.19
C LEU A 11 8.77 -1.49 -1.75
N ILE A 12 7.74 -1.01 -1.08
CA ILE A 12 7.11 0.29 -1.31
C ILE A 12 7.52 1.22 -0.18
N PHE A 13 8.25 2.28 -0.49
CA PHE A 13 8.62 3.28 0.52
C PHE A 13 7.50 4.31 0.70
N ALA A 14 7.00 4.42 1.94
CA ALA A 14 6.01 5.45 2.29
C ALA A 14 6.71 6.81 2.45
N LEU A 15 6.52 7.68 1.46
CA LEU A 15 7.09 9.02 1.42
C LEU A 15 6.18 9.99 2.18
N ASP A 16 6.01 9.73 3.48
CA ASP A 16 5.15 10.51 4.38
C ASP A 16 5.96 11.69 4.95
N VAL A 17 5.96 12.80 4.22
CA VAL A 17 6.60 14.07 4.56
C VAL A 17 5.69 15.23 4.17
N ASP A 18 5.86 16.35 4.83
CA ASP A 18 5.02 17.56 4.73
C ASP A 18 5.44 18.54 3.62
N ASP A 19 6.52 18.22 2.88
CA ASP A 19 7.16 19.12 1.94
C ASP A 19 7.72 18.37 0.72
N CYS A 20 7.40 18.86 -0.49
CA CYS A 20 7.85 18.24 -1.75
C CYS A 20 9.36 18.33 -1.98
N LYS A 21 10.05 19.32 -1.40
CA LYS A 21 11.51 19.43 -1.48
C LYS A 21 12.18 18.35 -0.62
N LYS A 22 11.66 18.13 0.61
CA LYS A 22 12.08 17.00 1.46
C LYS A 22 11.84 15.66 0.75
N ALA A 23 10.69 15.51 0.10
CA ALA A 23 10.37 14.33 -0.68
C ALA A 23 11.38 14.07 -1.80
N LYS A 24 11.71 15.10 -2.60
CA LYS A 24 12.71 15.01 -3.67
C LYS A 24 14.09 14.62 -3.14
N ASN A 25 14.53 15.24 -2.03
CA ASN A 25 15.82 14.93 -1.42
C ASN A 25 15.90 13.46 -0.98
N LEU A 26 14.85 12.92 -0.33
CA LEU A 26 14.80 11.51 0.06
C LEU A 26 14.81 10.56 -1.15
N VAL A 27 14.09 10.90 -2.21
CA VAL A 27 14.09 10.10 -3.45
C VAL A 27 15.48 10.08 -4.07
N GLU A 28 16.20 11.20 -4.06
CA GLU A 28 17.58 11.30 -4.57
C GLU A 28 18.58 10.56 -3.68
N GLU A 29 18.47 10.67 -2.35
CA GLU A 29 19.30 9.94 -1.39
C GLU A 29 19.13 8.42 -1.55
N LEU A 30 17.89 7.94 -1.64
CA LEU A 30 17.57 6.52 -1.82
C LEU A 30 18.01 5.99 -3.19
N GLY A 31 18.05 6.85 -4.22
CA GLY A 31 18.54 6.50 -5.54
C GLY A 31 17.89 5.21 -6.08
N ASP A 32 18.73 4.23 -6.40
CA ASP A 32 18.29 2.96 -6.96
C ASP A 32 17.90 1.91 -5.91
N SER A 33 18.10 2.17 -4.63
CA SER A 33 17.68 1.24 -3.57
C SER A 33 16.16 1.12 -3.44
N VAL A 34 15.40 2.12 -3.93
CA VAL A 34 13.94 2.12 -3.96
C VAL A 34 13.44 2.51 -5.36
N SER A 35 12.56 1.67 -5.91
CA SER A 35 11.89 1.91 -7.20
C SER A 35 10.42 2.28 -7.05
N PHE A 36 9.78 1.97 -5.93
CA PHE A 36 8.34 2.12 -5.74
C PHE A 36 8.03 2.97 -4.49
N TYR A 37 7.26 4.03 -4.66
CA TYR A 37 6.97 5.02 -3.64
C TYR A 37 5.47 5.19 -3.43
N LYS A 38 5.04 5.25 -2.17
CA LYS A 38 3.68 5.59 -1.77
C LYS A 38 3.60 7.08 -1.45
N LEU A 39 2.76 7.79 -2.19
CA LEU A 39 2.41 9.18 -1.95
C LEU A 39 1.05 9.25 -1.25
N GLY A 40 1.03 9.69 0.00
CA GLY A 40 -0.15 9.72 0.86
C GLY A 40 -0.80 11.09 0.96
N LEU A 41 -1.73 11.21 1.93
CA LEU A 41 -2.54 12.41 2.15
C LEU A 41 -1.72 13.62 2.56
N GLU A 42 -0.62 13.43 3.33
CA GLU A 42 0.24 14.52 3.77
C GLU A 42 0.84 15.28 2.58
N LEU A 43 1.42 14.55 1.62
CA LEU A 43 1.91 15.16 0.38
C LEU A 43 0.79 15.69 -0.52
N MET A 44 -0.39 15.03 -0.51
CA MET A 44 -1.54 15.50 -1.31
C MET A 44 -2.01 16.90 -0.89
N MET A 45 -1.75 17.31 0.35
CA MET A 45 -2.08 18.64 0.86
C MET A 45 -1.06 19.71 0.46
N THR A 46 -0.03 19.36 -0.28
CA THR A 46 0.92 20.32 -0.87
C THR A 46 0.48 20.74 -2.28
N ASP A 47 0.78 21.98 -2.68
CA ASP A 47 0.42 22.48 -4.01
C ASP A 47 1.13 21.72 -5.15
N GLU A 48 2.27 21.10 -4.88
CA GLU A 48 3.18 20.47 -5.85
C GLU A 48 3.03 18.95 -5.98
N TYR A 49 1.99 18.33 -5.40
CA TYR A 49 1.81 16.86 -5.39
C TYR A 49 1.93 16.22 -6.79
N PHE A 50 1.22 16.75 -7.77
CA PHE A 50 1.23 16.20 -9.12
C PHE A 50 2.52 16.52 -9.89
N ASP A 51 3.18 17.61 -9.57
CA ASP A 51 4.51 17.95 -10.12
C ASP A 51 5.58 17.01 -9.56
N LEU A 52 5.53 16.71 -8.27
CA LEU A 52 6.38 15.71 -7.63
C LEU A 52 6.17 14.34 -8.28
N MET A 53 4.92 13.92 -8.43
CA MET A 53 4.59 12.65 -9.10
C MET A 53 5.16 12.59 -10.51
N SER A 54 4.99 13.64 -11.32
CA SER A 54 5.51 13.74 -12.68
C SER A 54 7.03 13.70 -12.71
N TRP A 55 7.70 14.36 -11.77
CA TRP A 55 9.15 14.36 -11.63
C TRP A 55 9.68 12.96 -11.26
N MET A 56 9.00 12.23 -10.37
CA MET A 56 9.38 10.87 -9.98
C MET A 56 9.21 9.88 -11.14
N LEU A 57 8.13 10.00 -11.91
CA LEU A 57 7.89 9.16 -13.09
C LEU A 57 8.97 9.34 -14.16
N LYS A 58 9.48 10.58 -14.37
CA LYS A 58 10.62 10.85 -15.25
C LYS A 58 11.94 10.23 -14.78
N LYS A 59 12.02 9.81 -13.52
CA LYS A 59 13.14 9.07 -12.92
C LYS A 59 12.86 7.56 -12.84
N ASP A 60 11.92 7.06 -13.62
CA ASP A 60 11.51 5.64 -13.67
C ASP A 60 11.04 5.08 -12.31
N LYS A 61 10.52 5.94 -11.43
CA LYS A 61 9.94 5.52 -10.16
C LYS A 61 8.47 5.15 -10.33
N LYS A 62 8.03 4.07 -9.69
CA LYS A 62 6.63 3.67 -9.62
C LYS A 62 5.91 4.42 -8.51
N ILE A 63 4.65 4.78 -8.75
CA ILE A 63 3.86 5.59 -7.84
C ILE A 63 2.63 4.81 -7.36
N PHE A 64 2.51 4.72 -6.05
CA PHE A 64 1.32 4.29 -5.36
C PHE A 64 0.61 5.50 -4.73
N ALA A 65 -0.48 5.96 -5.32
CA ALA A 65 -1.32 7.02 -4.79
C ALA A 65 -2.21 6.46 -3.67
N ASP A 66 -1.78 6.63 -2.41
CA ASP A 66 -2.48 6.10 -1.23
C ASP A 66 -3.41 7.15 -0.63
N LEU A 67 -4.49 7.48 -1.36
CA LEU A 67 -5.44 8.54 -1.03
C LEU A 67 -6.75 8.01 -0.43
N LYS A 68 -6.93 6.69 -0.41
CA LYS A 68 -8.06 5.97 0.19
C LYS A 68 -9.41 6.57 -0.21
N PHE A 69 -9.66 6.71 -1.52
CA PHE A 69 -10.87 7.34 -2.03
C PHE A 69 -12.14 6.75 -1.43
N PHE A 70 -12.93 7.62 -0.84
CA PHE A 70 -14.20 7.30 -0.22
C PHE A 70 -15.20 8.43 -0.50
N ASP A 71 -15.93 8.29 -1.59
CA ASP A 71 -16.92 9.24 -2.08
C ASP A 71 -17.99 8.48 -2.90
N ILE A 72 -18.98 9.15 -3.45
CA ILE A 72 -19.94 8.50 -4.37
C ILE A 72 -19.19 7.86 -5.55
N PRO A 73 -19.67 6.72 -6.07
CA PRO A 73 -18.94 5.93 -7.06
C PRO A 73 -18.47 6.72 -8.28
N ALA A 74 -19.33 7.59 -8.84
CA ALA A 74 -18.99 8.41 -10.01
C ALA A 74 -17.77 9.32 -9.78
N THR A 75 -17.67 9.94 -8.60
CA THR A 75 -16.53 10.79 -8.20
C THR A 75 -15.27 9.96 -8.07
N VAL A 76 -15.34 8.80 -7.41
CA VAL A 76 -14.20 7.88 -7.28
C VAL A 76 -13.72 7.40 -8.65
N GLY A 77 -14.63 7.01 -9.54
CA GLY A 77 -14.29 6.62 -10.93
C GLY A 77 -13.57 7.73 -11.69
N ALA A 78 -13.99 8.98 -11.55
CA ALA A 78 -13.33 10.13 -12.17
C ALA A 78 -11.91 10.34 -11.61
N ALA A 79 -11.73 10.23 -10.28
CA ALA A 79 -10.43 10.35 -9.63
C ALA A 79 -9.47 9.22 -10.05
N VAL A 80 -9.95 7.98 -10.15
CA VAL A 80 -9.17 6.83 -10.64
C VAL A 80 -8.72 7.04 -12.09
N ARG A 81 -9.61 7.50 -12.99
CA ARG A 81 -9.23 7.86 -14.37
C ARG A 81 -8.16 8.94 -14.42
N SER A 82 -8.26 9.97 -13.58
CA SER A 82 -7.26 11.03 -13.49
C SER A 82 -5.89 10.49 -13.11
N LEU A 83 -5.80 9.65 -12.07
CA LEU A 83 -4.55 9.05 -11.64
C LEU A 83 -3.97 8.08 -12.69
N LYS A 84 -4.82 7.29 -13.35
CA LYS A 84 -4.40 6.46 -14.49
C LYS A 84 -3.72 7.29 -15.57
N ASN A 85 -4.33 8.39 -15.97
CA ASN A 85 -3.81 9.26 -17.03
C ASN A 85 -2.52 10.00 -16.61
N ARG A 86 -2.25 10.09 -15.32
CA ARG A 86 -1.01 10.64 -14.75
C ARG A 86 0.10 9.60 -14.55
N GLY A 87 -0.14 8.32 -14.85
CA GLY A 87 0.86 7.26 -14.79
C GLY A 87 1.03 6.62 -13.40
N ALA A 88 0.07 6.77 -12.48
CA ALA A 88 0.11 6.02 -11.22
C ALA A 88 0.07 4.52 -11.48
N SER A 89 0.85 3.75 -10.69
CA SER A 89 0.87 2.29 -10.75
C SER A 89 -0.20 1.66 -9.87
N PHE A 90 -0.39 2.21 -8.66
CA PHE A 90 -1.39 1.76 -7.69
C PHE A 90 -2.21 2.94 -7.16
N VAL A 91 -3.48 2.66 -6.80
CA VAL A 91 -4.36 3.59 -6.08
C VAL A 91 -5.15 2.84 -5.01
N THR A 92 -5.40 3.47 -3.86
CA THR A 92 -6.30 2.92 -2.83
C THR A 92 -7.70 3.50 -2.92
N VAL A 93 -8.69 2.62 -2.73
CA VAL A 93 -10.10 2.97 -2.54
C VAL A 93 -10.64 2.26 -1.30
N HIS A 94 -11.70 2.78 -0.68
CA HIS A 94 -12.36 2.07 0.41
C HIS A 94 -13.09 0.82 -0.07
N GLY A 95 -13.18 -0.20 0.80
CA GLY A 95 -13.74 -1.53 0.51
C GLY A 95 -15.27 -1.59 0.47
N ASN A 96 -15.94 -0.55 -0.03
CA ASN A 96 -17.38 -0.51 -0.28
C ASN A 96 -17.67 -0.97 -1.71
N GLN A 97 -18.67 -1.85 -1.88
CA GLN A 97 -18.93 -2.57 -3.13
C GLN A 97 -18.98 -1.65 -4.36
N ALA A 98 -19.91 -0.68 -4.39
CA ALA A 98 -20.08 0.21 -5.54
C ALA A 98 -18.85 1.09 -5.84
N ILE A 99 -18.08 1.45 -4.82
CA ILE A 99 -16.81 2.18 -4.97
C ILE A 99 -15.77 1.30 -5.66
N MET A 100 -15.63 0.05 -5.21
CA MET A 100 -14.66 -0.90 -5.78
C MET A 100 -14.98 -1.24 -7.23
N GLU A 101 -16.24 -1.51 -7.54
CA GLU A 101 -16.74 -1.79 -8.91
C GLU A 101 -16.40 -0.64 -9.85
N THR A 102 -16.82 0.58 -9.48
CA THR A 102 -16.56 1.75 -10.33
C THR A 102 -15.07 2.07 -10.46
N ALA A 103 -14.28 1.88 -9.41
CA ALA A 103 -12.84 2.04 -9.49
C ALA A 103 -12.19 1.02 -10.44
N ALA A 104 -12.61 -0.24 -10.36
CA ALA A 104 -12.11 -1.32 -11.22
C ALA A 104 -12.47 -1.09 -12.70
N GLU A 105 -13.68 -0.61 -13.01
CA GLU A 105 -14.10 -0.25 -14.37
C GLU A 105 -13.26 0.89 -14.98
N ASN A 106 -12.73 1.78 -14.15
CA ASN A 106 -12.05 3.00 -14.60
C ASN A 106 -10.51 2.93 -14.55
N LYS A 107 -9.92 1.86 -14.03
CA LYS A 107 -8.45 1.71 -13.88
C LYS A 107 -7.71 1.51 -15.20
N GLY A 108 -8.36 0.93 -16.23
CA GLY A 108 -7.67 0.49 -17.45
C GLY A 108 -6.65 -0.62 -17.18
N ASP A 109 -5.62 -0.73 -18.03
CA ASP A 109 -4.66 -1.83 -17.97
C ASP A 109 -3.40 -1.49 -17.14
N SER A 110 -3.09 -0.21 -16.97
CA SER A 110 -1.83 0.24 -16.34
C SER A 110 -1.93 0.54 -14.84
N LEU A 111 -3.10 0.97 -14.37
CA LEU A 111 -3.34 1.30 -12.96
C LEU A 111 -3.96 0.11 -12.23
N LYS A 112 -3.44 -0.23 -11.07
CA LYS A 112 -4.03 -1.27 -10.21
C LYS A 112 -4.77 -0.65 -9.04
N VAL A 113 -5.99 -1.13 -8.79
CA VAL A 113 -6.85 -0.70 -7.68
C VAL A 113 -6.66 -1.62 -6.48
N MET A 114 -6.29 -1.01 -5.34
CA MET A 114 -6.12 -1.68 -4.05
C MET A 114 -7.25 -1.28 -3.11
N ALA A 115 -8.07 -2.24 -2.70
CA ALA A 115 -9.14 -1.99 -1.74
C ALA A 115 -8.61 -1.97 -0.31
N VAL A 116 -8.95 -0.94 0.45
CA VAL A 116 -8.68 -0.88 1.90
C VAL A 116 -9.71 -1.76 2.61
N THR A 117 -9.25 -2.85 3.22
CA THR A 117 -10.13 -3.78 3.95
C THR A 117 -10.53 -3.23 5.31
N ALA A 118 -9.55 -2.96 6.16
CA ALA A 118 -9.68 -2.23 7.42
C ALA A 118 -8.38 -1.46 7.66
N LEU A 119 -8.47 -0.25 8.20
CA LEU A 119 -7.27 0.49 8.59
C LEU A 119 -6.54 -0.28 9.70
N THR A 120 -5.20 -0.27 9.66
CA THR A 120 -4.37 -1.01 10.64
C THR A 120 -4.46 -0.45 12.07
N SER A 121 -5.04 0.74 12.22
CA SER A 121 -5.35 1.37 13.50
C SER A 121 -6.65 0.86 14.14
N LEU A 122 -7.59 0.31 13.35
CA LEU A 122 -8.90 -0.12 13.86
C LEU A 122 -8.81 -1.42 14.66
N ASP A 123 -9.55 -1.46 15.76
CA ASP A 123 -9.80 -2.65 16.56
C ASP A 123 -11.29 -2.98 16.64
N ARG A 124 -11.68 -3.96 17.47
CA ARG A 124 -13.08 -4.38 17.64
C ARG A 124 -13.96 -3.24 18.19
N GLY A 125 -13.42 -2.42 19.10
CA GLY A 125 -14.16 -1.28 19.68
C GLY A 125 -14.51 -0.26 18.60
N ASP A 126 -13.51 0.10 17.77
CA ASP A 126 -13.73 1.03 16.65
C ASP A 126 -14.77 0.50 15.65
N LEU A 127 -14.81 -0.83 15.41
CA LEU A 127 -15.82 -1.44 14.53
C LEU A 127 -17.22 -1.37 15.14
N ASN A 128 -17.37 -1.58 16.43
CA ASN A 128 -18.65 -1.45 17.13
C ASN A 128 -19.18 -0.01 17.04
N ASP A 129 -18.31 1.00 17.23
CA ASP A 129 -18.67 2.42 17.11
C ASP A 129 -19.11 2.78 15.68
N LEU A 130 -18.56 2.08 14.67
CA LEU A 130 -18.97 2.20 13.26
C LEU A 130 -20.23 1.37 12.92
N GLY A 131 -20.81 0.64 13.89
CA GLY A 131 -22.00 -0.18 13.70
C GLY A 131 -21.75 -1.56 13.10
N PHE A 132 -20.49 -2.05 13.09
CA PHE A 132 -20.16 -3.41 12.64
C PHE A 132 -20.17 -4.38 13.83
N ASP A 133 -21.00 -5.39 13.77
CA ASP A 133 -21.01 -6.49 14.75
C ASP A 133 -20.20 -7.70 14.25
N CYS A 134 -18.90 -7.49 14.04
CA CYS A 134 -17.98 -8.53 13.59
C CYS A 134 -16.54 -8.22 14.04
N ASP A 135 -15.68 -9.22 14.01
CA ASP A 135 -14.25 -9.01 14.25
C ASP A 135 -13.54 -8.39 13.04
N VAL A 136 -12.39 -7.74 13.29
CA VAL A 136 -11.60 -7.13 12.23
C VAL A 136 -11.23 -8.14 11.14
N SER A 137 -10.88 -9.37 11.51
CA SER A 137 -10.53 -10.45 10.58
C SER A 137 -11.71 -10.86 9.68
N GLU A 138 -12.93 -10.88 10.22
CA GLU A 138 -14.15 -11.16 9.45
C GLU A 138 -14.45 -10.05 8.46
N LEU A 139 -14.35 -8.79 8.89
CA LEU A 139 -14.51 -7.64 8.01
C LEU A 139 -13.46 -7.64 6.88
N VAL A 140 -12.18 -7.90 7.21
CA VAL A 140 -11.08 -7.99 6.25
C VAL A 140 -11.36 -9.08 5.22
N LEU A 141 -11.76 -10.28 5.66
CA LEU A 141 -12.06 -11.38 4.75
C LEU A 141 -13.26 -11.08 3.85
N SER A 142 -14.35 -10.53 4.41
CA SER A 142 -15.54 -10.14 3.66
C SER A 142 -15.23 -9.11 2.59
N ARG A 143 -14.52 -8.04 2.95
CA ARG A 143 -14.14 -6.98 2.01
C ARG A 143 -13.17 -7.47 0.94
N ALA A 144 -12.22 -8.33 1.28
CA ALA A 144 -11.27 -8.88 0.31
C ALA A 144 -11.94 -9.81 -0.73
N LYS A 145 -12.95 -10.61 -0.33
CA LYS A 145 -13.77 -11.39 -1.26
C LYS A 145 -14.49 -10.48 -2.26
N ARG A 146 -15.15 -9.45 -1.74
CA ARG A 146 -15.85 -8.46 -2.58
C ARG A 146 -14.91 -7.68 -3.47
N ALA A 147 -13.70 -7.35 -3.00
CA ALA A 147 -12.69 -6.68 -3.83
C ALA A 147 -12.30 -7.54 -5.05
N LEU A 148 -12.11 -8.84 -4.85
CA LEU A 148 -11.85 -9.76 -5.96
C LEU A 148 -13.02 -9.84 -6.93
N GLU A 149 -14.25 -9.96 -6.43
CA GLU A 149 -15.49 -10.02 -7.22
C GLU A 149 -15.72 -8.72 -8.01
N ALA A 150 -15.44 -7.56 -7.40
CA ALA A 150 -15.53 -6.25 -8.02
C ALA A 150 -14.44 -5.97 -9.07
N GLY A 151 -13.45 -6.87 -9.23
CA GLY A 151 -12.35 -6.71 -10.19
C GLY A 151 -11.20 -5.81 -9.72
N CYS A 152 -11.09 -5.56 -8.41
CA CYS A 152 -9.88 -4.96 -7.83
C CYS A 152 -8.68 -5.89 -7.99
N ASP A 153 -7.48 -5.30 -8.11
CA ASP A 153 -6.23 -6.06 -8.28
C ASP A 153 -5.67 -6.57 -6.96
N GLY A 154 -5.99 -5.91 -5.86
CA GLY A 154 -5.47 -6.27 -4.56
C GLY A 154 -6.16 -5.57 -3.39
N VAL A 155 -5.60 -5.83 -2.23
CA VAL A 155 -6.07 -5.26 -0.95
C VAL A 155 -4.91 -4.74 -0.12
N ILE A 156 -5.22 -3.76 0.72
CA ILE A 156 -4.37 -3.36 1.84
C ILE A 156 -4.82 -4.16 3.06
N SER A 157 -3.89 -4.92 3.64
CA SER A 157 -4.16 -5.76 4.81
C SER A 157 -2.93 -5.87 5.69
N SER A 158 -3.09 -6.00 7.00
CA SER A 158 -1.96 -6.21 7.88
C SER A 158 -1.30 -7.58 7.66
N GLY A 159 -0.04 -7.71 8.07
CA GLY A 159 0.67 -8.98 7.97
C GLY A 159 0.11 -10.09 8.85
N ILE A 160 -0.79 -9.75 9.79
CA ILE A 160 -1.46 -10.73 10.66
C ILE A 160 -2.61 -11.41 9.92
N GLU A 161 -3.37 -10.66 9.10
CA GLU A 161 -4.50 -11.20 8.34
C GLU A 161 -4.10 -11.84 7.00
N ALA A 162 -2.89 -11.59 6.50
CA ALA A 162 -2.44 -12.12 5.22
C ALA A 162 -2.59 -13.66 5.08
N PRO A 163 -2.28 -14.50 6.10
CA PRO A 163 -2.53 -15.95 6.01
C PRO A 163 -4.00 -16.31 5.82
N LEU A 164 -4.90 -15.58 6.49
CA LEU A 164 -6.35 -15.78 6.36
C LEU A 164 -6.81 -15.50 4.92
N LEU A 165 -6.30 -14.42 4.33
CA LEU A 165 -6.57 -14.07 2.94
C LEU A 165 -6.06 -15.14 1.98
N ARG A 166 -4.84 -15.66 2.18
CA ARG A 166 -4.28 -16.73 1.33
C ARG A 166 -5.02 -18.06 1.44
N LYS A 167 -5.56 -18.36 2.63
CA LYS A 167 -6.35 -19.57 2.84
C LYS A 167 -7.73 -19.51 2.17
N HIS A 168 -8.36 -18.36 2.12
CA HIS A 168 -9.78 -18.23 1.75
C HIS A 168 -10.03 -17.46 0.44
N ILE A 169 -9.01 -16.81 -0.13
CA ILE A 169 -9.13 -15.99 -1.34
C ILE A 169 -8.12 -16.44 -2.37
N ASN A 170 -8.46 -16.26 -3.64
CA ASN A 170 -7.63 -16.61 -4.77
C ASN A 170 -6.25 -15.92 -4.69
N GLU A 171 -5.18 -16.69 -4.99
CA GLU A 171 -3.81 -16.19 -5.05
C GLU A 171 -3.60 -15.03 -6.02
N LYS A 172 -4.50 -14.81 -6.99
CA LYS A 172 -4.42 -13.69 -7.93
C LYS A 172 -4.52 -12.33 -7.24
N LEU A 173 -5.28 -12.24 -6.13
CA LEU A 173 -5.43 -11.00 -5.38
C LEU A 173 -4.09 -10.58 -4.77
N LEU A 174 -3.63 -9.37 -5.07
CA LEU A 174 -2.43 -8.80 -4.45
C LEU A 174 -2.70 -8.44 -2.98
N VAL A 175 -1.75 -8.75 -2.12
CA VAL A 175 -1.79 -8.36 -0.70
C VAL A 175 -0.63 -7.40 -0.44
N ILE A 176 -0.97 -6.15 -0.13
CA ILE A 176 -0.01 -5.11 0.24
C ILE A 176 -0.08 -4.90 1.74
N THR A 177 1.04 -5.07 2.40
CA THR A 177 1.12 -5.08 3.86
C THR A 177 1.89 -3.87 4.39
N PRO A 178 1.21 -2.89 5.01
CA PRO A 178 1.84 -1.86 5.82
C PRO A 178 2.16 -2.36 7.24
N GLY A 179 2.78 -1.50 8.06
CA GLY A 179 3.08 -1.86 9.45
C GLY A 179 4.28 -2.79 9.60
N ILE A 180 5.28 -2.63 8.75
CA ILE A 180 6.50 -3.43 8.79
C ILE A 180 7.54 -2.77 9.69
N ARG A 181 8.20 -3.61 10.52
CA ARG A 181 9.35 -3.23 11.35
C ARG A 181 10.48 -4.24 11.12
N PRO A 182 11.64 -3.83 10.60
CA PRO A 182 12.73 -4.74 10.24
C PRO A 182 13.33 -5.49 11.43
N VAL A 183 13.49 -4.82 12.58
CA VAL A 183 14.08 -5.39 13.81
C VAL A 183 13.42 -4.69 14.99
N ASP A 184 13.25 -5.41 16.12
CA ASP A 184 12.69 -4.89 17.38
C ASP A 184 11.30 -4.26 17.27
N ASN A 185 10.30 -5.11 17.42
CA ASN A 185 8.87 -4.80 17.49
C ASN A 185 8.50 -3.87 18.66
N LYS A 186 9.02 -2.64 18.69
CA LYS A 186 8.47 -1.63 19.57
C LYS A 186 7.15 -1.16 18.94
N PRO A 187 6.01 -1.34 19.62
CA PRO A 187 4.75 -0.79 19.16
C PRO A 187 4.92 0.71 18.95
N CYS A 188 4.51 1.20 17.80
CA CYS A 188 4.35 2.63 17.61
C CYS A 188 2.89 2.95 17.90
N GLU A 189 2.61 4.04 18.57
CA GLU A 189 1.29 4.39 19.12
C GLU A 189 0.16 4.36 18.07
N ASP A 190 0.48 4.56 16.80
CA ASP A 190 -0.47 4.63 15.67
C ASP A 190 -0.65 3.33 14.86
N GLN A 191 0.11 2.25 15.15
CA GLN A 191 0.00 0.96 14.46
C GLN A 191 -0.04 -0.20 15.44
N LYS A 192 -1.23 -0.73 15.65
CA LYS A 192 -1.48 -1.84 16.60
C LYS A 192 -1.03 -3.22 16.06
N ARG A 193 -0.83 -3.36 14.73
CA ARG A 193 -0.59 -4.63 14.03
C ARG A 193 0.67 -4.57 13.18
N VAL A 194 1.81 -4.93 13.75
CA VAL A 194 3.14 -4.88 13.12
C VAL A 194 3.76 -6.27 12.97
N VAL A 195 4.54 -6.48 11.91
CA VAL A 195 5.30 -7.72 11.63
C VAL A 195 6.68 -7.39 11.05
N THR A 196 7.62 -8.35 11.07
CA THR A 196 8.91 -8.21 10.37
C THR A 196 8.75 -8.40 8.85
N VAL A 197 9.80 -8.06 8.09
CA VAL A 197 9.85 -8.25 6.62
C VAL A 197 9.63 -9.72 6.26
N GLU A 198 10.39 -10.61 6.90
CA GLU A 198 10.35 -12.06 6.67
C GLU A 198 8.96 -12.61 7.03
N LYS A 199 8.40 -12.16 8.15
CA LYS A 199 7.08 -12.61 8.60
C LYS A 199 5.98 -12.14 7.67
N ALA A 200 6.04 -10.92 7.14
CA ALA A 200 5.06 -10.43 6.18
C ALA A 200 5.03 -11.30 4.91
N PHE A 201 6.19 -11.59 4.33
CA PHE A 201 6.26 -12.41 3.13
C PHE A 201 5.95 -13.89 3.39
N SER A 202 6.40 -14.48 4.50
CA SER A 202 6.03 -15.85 4.88
C SER A 202 4.53 -15.99 5.15
N ASN A 203 3.88 -14.94 5.60
CA ASN A 203 2.44 -14.85 5.78
C ASN A 203 1.70 -14.64 4.44
N GLY A 204 2.40 -14.37 3.33
CA GLY A 204 1.82 -14.29 2.01
C GLY A 204 1.60 -12.87 1.47
N ALA A 205 2.24 -11.85 2.02
CA ALA A 205 2.28 -10.53 1.40
C ALA A 205 2.95 -10.61 0.01
N ASP A 206 2.48 -9.79 -0.93
CA ASP A 206 3.12 -9.58 -2.23
C ASP A 206 4.05 -8.36 -2.21
N TYR A 207 3.64 -7.34 -1.47
CA TYR A 207 4.35 -6.08 -1.27
C TYR A 207 4.33 -5.70 0.20
N ILE A 208 5.36 -5.00 0.64
CA ILE A 208 5.42 -4.39 1.96
C ILE A 208 5.54 -2.87 1.84
N VAL A 209 4.90 -2.15 2.76
CA VAL A 209 5.00 -0.68 2.83
C VAL A 209 5.75 -0.29 4.08
N ILE A 210 6.87 0.42 3.91
CA ILE A 210 7.76 0.85 4.98
C ILE A 210 7.95 2.38 4.88
N GLY A 211 7.72 3.08 5.99
CA GLY A 211 7.93 4.54 6.11
C GLY A 211 9.06 4.85 7.08
N ARG A 212 8.72 5.15 8.33
CA ARG A 212 9.63 5.57 9.40
C ARG A 212 10.94 4.77 9.54
N PRO A 213 10.94 3.42 9.45
CA PRO A 213 12.18 2.64 9.55
C PRO A 213 13.25 2.98 8.48
N ILE A 214 12.82 3.51 7.34
CA ILE A 214 13.72 4.00 6.30
C ILE A 214 13.92 5.51 6.45
N ARG A 215 12.80 6.27 6.55
CA ARG A 215 12.81 7.74 6.58
C ARG A 215 13.63 8.31 7.73
N ASP A 216 13.48 7.75 8.92
CA ASP A 216 14.06 8.26 10.17
C ASP A 216 15.39 7.55 10.53
N ALA A 217 15.92 6.72 9.64
CA ALA A 217 17.22 6.08 9.81
C ALA A 217 18.36 7.08 9.66
N ASN A 218 19.48 6.88 10.39
CA ASN A 218 20.69 7.69 10.23
C ASN A 218 21.25 7.65 8.79
N ASN A 219 20.96 6.59 8.05
CA ASN A 219 21.28 6.41 6.63
C ASN A 219 20.09 5.70 5.97
N SER A 220 19.21 6.47 5.35
CA SER A 220 17.98 5.97 4.72
C SER A 220 18.27 4.99 3.59
N ARG A 221 19.31 5.26 2.79
CA ARG A 221 19.73 4.38 1.70
C ARG A 221 20.18 3.01 2.21
N LEU A 222 21.07 2.96 3.19
CA LEU A 222 21.54 1.70 3.77
C LEU A 222 20.37 0.91 4.40
N ALA A 223 19.44 1.60 5.06
CA ALA A 223 18.26 0.96 5.64
C ALA A 223 17.40 0.31 4.55
N ALA A 224 17.18 0.98 3.41
CA ALA A 224 16.45 0.43 2.27
C ALA A 224 17.20 -0.76 1.62
N GLU A 225 18.52 -0.65 1.44
CA GLU A 225 19.35 -1.71 0.88
C GLU A 225 19.33 -2.98 1.76
N ASN A 226 19.35 -2.86 3.06
CA ASN A 226 19.23 -3.99 4.00
C ASN A 226 17.87 -4.70 3.86
N ILE A 227 16.78 -3.95 3.66
CA ILE A 227 15.46 -4.52 3.41
C ILE A 227 15.41 -5.22 2.06
N GLN A 228 16.01 -4.63 1.00
CA GLN A 228 16.09 -5.26 -0.31
C GLN A 228 16.88 -6.57 -0.26
N ASN A 229 17.98 -6.61 0.47
CA ASN A 229 18.75 -7.84 0.69
C ASN A 229 17.89 -8.93 1.36
N SER A 230 17.09 -8.58 2.40
CA SER A 230 16.14 -9.53 3.00
C SER A 230 15.12 -10.05 1.97
N ILE A 231 14.61 -9.17 1.09
CA ILE A 231 13.69 -9.57 0.03
C ILE A 231 14.35 -10.53 -0.96
N ASP A 232 15.58 -10.24 -1.39
CA ASP A 232 16.32 -11.08 -2.33
C ASP A 232 16.63 -12.46 -1.73
N ILE A 233 16.94 -12.56 -0.44
CA ILE A 233 17.11 -13.86 0.24
C ILE A 233 15.81 -14.67 0.24
N ILE A 234 14.65 -14.03 0.35
CA ILE A 234 13.34 -14.71 0.42
C ILE A 234 12.87 -15.18 -0.96
N PHE A 235 13.16 -14.44 -2.02
CA PHE A 235 12.61 -14.67 -3.37
C PHE A 235 13.64 -15.08 -4.43
N GLY A 236 14.94 -14.98 -4.10
CA GLY A 236 16.08 -15.36 -4.95
C GLY A 236 16.42 -16.80 -4.95
#